data_ecfc35b8e00745abfb0c9e2563fa98b6
#
_entry.id   ecfc35b8e00745abfb0c9e2563fa98b6
#
_cell.length_a   1.000
_cell.length_b   1.000
_cell.length_c   1.000
_cell.angle_alpha   90.00
_cell.angle_beta   90.00
_cell.angle_gamma   90.00
#
_symmetry.space_group_name_H-M   'P 1'
#
loop_
_entity.id
_entity.type
_entity.pdbx_description
1 polymer ?
#
loop_
_entity_poly.entity_id
_entity_poly.type
_entity_poly.pdbx_seq_one_letter_code
_entity_poly.pdbx_strand_id
1 'polypeptide(L)'
;MRILNYGSLNLDYDYFLEHIVMPGETISSQQLEICPGGKGLNQSIALARAGAEVWHAGMIGGDGEMLKTLCEENGVNTQFLRTISERTGNAIIQISAEGQNSIILYGGANQKNSREFVDQVLEEFGKGDVLLLQNEVNELPYMISEGYKKGMQIVLNPSPFNEIITECDLSKVSMILINEIEGYQMTGREDPEEILNTIAQEYPKLKVVLTLGEKGAVFMSGEERVFCPARSVKAVDTTAAGDTFTGYFLEEYLSGGNAEKALQMATLAASVAVTRKGASASIPWRNEVK
;
A
#
# COMPACT_ATOMS: atom_id res chain seq x y z
N MET A 1 17.53 8.97 -6.50
CA MET A 1 17.03 8.01 -5.48
C MET A 1 15.91 7.26 -6.15
N ARG A 2 16.05 5.95 -6.26
CA ARG A 2 15.07 5.06 -6.88
C ARG A 2 14.19 4.44 -5.80
N ILE A 3 12.92 4.20 -6.12
CA ILE A 3 12.01 3.49 -5.23
C ILE A 3 11.68 2.14 -5.86
N LEU A 4 12.10 1.07 -5.21
CA LEU A 4 11.64 -0.28 -5.51
C LEU A 4 10.42 -0.58 -4.65
N ASN A 5 9.26 -0.69 -5.26
CA ASN A 5 8.06 -1.22 -4.61
C ASN A 5 7.96 -2.72 -4.91
N TYR A 6 8.20 -3.56 -3.91
CA TYR A 6 8.05 -5.00 -4.03
C TYR A 6 6.70 -5.37 -3.43
N GLY A 7 5.71 -5.57 -4.28
CA GLY A 7 4.33 -5.62 -3.80
C GLY A 7 3.37 -6.43 -4.69
N SER A 8 2.14 -6.46 -4.25
CA SER A 8 1.04 -7.20 -4.85
C SER A 8 0.46 -6.52 -6.08
N LEU A 9 -0.05 -7.36 -6.99
CA LEU A 9 -0.92 -6.97 -8.09
C LEU A 9 -2.12 -7.91 -8.08
N ASN A 10 -3.34 -7.36 -8.06
CA ASN A 10 -4.56 -8.13 -7.98
C ASN A 10 -5.54 -7.78 -9.11
N LEU A 11 -6.34 -8.76 -9.49
CA LEU A 11 -7.57 -8.55 -10.22
C LEU A 11 -8.73 -8.58 -9.23
N ASP A 12 -9.39 -7.45 -9.04
CA ASP A 12 -10.53 -7.35 -8.14
C ASP A 12 -11.81 -7.61 -8.93
N TYR A 13 -12.56 -8.64 -8.54
CA TYR A 13 -13.82 -9.05 -9.14
C TYR A 13 -14.97 -8.52 -8.31
N ASP A 14 -15.54 -7.39 -8.71
CA ASP A 14 -16.60 -6.68 -8.00
C ASP A 14 -17.96 -7.22 -8.46
N TYR A 15 -18.60 -8.02 -7.61
CA TYR A 15 -19.93 -8.58 -7.81
C TYR A 15 -20.99 -7.68 -7.15
N PHE A 16 -21.80 -7.02 -7.96
CA PHE A 16 -22.92 -6.20 -7.47
C PHE A 16 -24.12 -7.07 -7.23
N LEU A 17 -24.61 -7.11 -6.00
CA LEU A 17 -25.63 -8.02 -5.47
C LEU A 17 -26.76 -7.23 -4.81
N GLU A 18 -27.92 -7.84 -4.64
CA GLU A 18 -28.99 -7.27 -3.82
C GLU A 18 -28.57 -7.21 -2.35
N HIS A 19 -27.96 -8.28 -1.84
CA HIS A 19 -27.41 -8.41 -0.49
C HIS A 19 -26.17 -9.32 -0.51
N ILE A 20 -25.36 -9.30 0.55
CA ILE A 20 -24.24 -10.22 0.73
C ILE A 20 -24.78 -11.64 0.88
N VAL A 21 -24.27 -12.60 0.07
CA VAL A 21 -24.74 -13.98 0.05
C VAL A 21 -24.58 -14.65 1.43
N MET A 22 -25.62 -15.34 1.86
CA MET A 22 -25.63 -16.06 3.14
C MET A 22 -25.26 -17.54 2.97
N PRO A 23 -24.81 -18.23 4.03
CA PRO A 23 -24.51 -19.66 3.98
C PRO A 23 -25.72 -20.47 3.48
N GLY A 24 -25.49 -21.28 2.42
CA GLY A 24 -26.53 -22.11 1.81
C GLY A 24 -27.40 -21.42 0.75
N GLU A 25 -27.19 -20.13 0.52
CA GLU A 25 -27.91 -19.34 -0.48
C GLU A 25 -27.20 -19.36 -1.84
N THR A 26 -27.98 -19.24 -2.90
CA THR A 26 -27.49 -19.01 -4.26
C THR A 26 -28.25 -17.84 -4.86
N ILE A 27 -27.52 -16.76 -5.19
CA ILE A 27 -28.09 -15.56 -5.84
C ILE A 27 -27.37 -15.25 -7.13
N SER A 28 -28.03 -14.50 -8.01
CA SER A 28 -27.41 -14.01 -9.25
C SER A 28 -26.85 -12.60 -9.02
N SER A 29 -25.62 -12.37 -9.50
CA SER A 29 -25.06 -11.02 -9.57
C SER A 29 -25.80 -10.20 -10.64
N GLN A 30 -26.04 -8.94 -10.32
CA GLN A 30 -26.61 -7.97 -11.29
C GLN A 30 -25.56 -7.46 -12.25
N GLN A 31 -24.31 -7.34 -11.82
CA GLN A 31 -23.18 -6.84 -12.61
C GLN A 31 -21.87 -7.44 -12.07
N LEU A 32 -20.90 -7.65 -12.95
CA LEU A 32 -19.53 -7.97 -12.61
C LEU A 32 -18.61 -6.92 -13.26
N GLU A 33 -17.77 -6.31 -12.45
CA GLU A 33 -16.65 -5.48 -12.91
C GLU A 33 -15.34 -6.18 -12.54
N ILE A 34 -14.33 -6.04 -13.41
CA ILE A 34 -12.96 -6.53 -13.12
C ILE A 34 -12.07 -5.31 -13.09
N CYS A 35 -11.55 -5.00 -11.91
CA CYS A 35 -10.78 -3.80 -11.66
C CYS A 35 -9.32 -4.13 -11.29
N PRO A 36 -8.36 -3.28 -11.69
CA PRO A 36 -7.00 -3.36 -11.17
C PRO A 36 -6.96 -3.03 -9.68
N GLY A 37 -6.33 -3.89 -8.89
CA GLY A 37 -6.20 -3.75 -7.45
C GLY A 37 -4.87 -4.25 -6.90
N GLY A 38 -4.81 -4.33 -5.57
CA GLY A 38 -3.61 -4.67 -4.81
C GLY A 38 -2.85 -3.44 -4.33
N LYS A 39 -2.43 -3.48 -3.05
CA LYS A 39 -1.72 -2.34 -2.42
C LYS A 39 -0.43 -2.00 -3.15
N GLY A 40 0.32 -3.02 -3.58
CA GLY A 40 1.56 -2.82 -4.33
C GLY A 40 1.31 -2.03 -5.62
N LEU A 41 0.31 -2.43 -6.43
CA LEU A 41 -0.07 -1.72 -7.65
C LEU A 41 -0.46 -0.27 -7.36
N ASN A 42 -1.38 -0.07 -6.41
CA ASN A 42 -1.91 1.25 -6.08
C ASN A 42 -0.81 2.19 -5.60
N GLN A 43 0.07 1.71 -4.70
CA GLN A 43 1.18 2.52 -4.17
C GLN A 43 2.22 2.83 -5.25
N SER A 44 2.51 1.90 -6.18
CA SER A 44 3.39 2.18 -7.34
C SER A 44 2.82 3.27 -8.23
N ILE A 45 1.53 3.20 -8.54
CA ILE A 45 0.84 4.22 -9.36
C ILE A 45 0.82 5.57 -8.62
N ALA A 46 0.53 5.56 -7.32
CA ALA A 46 0.51 6.78 -6.52
C ALA A 46 1.89 7.46 -6.49
N LEU A 47 2.95 6.71 -6.28
CA LEU A 47 4.33 7.21 -6.33
C LEU A 47 4.68 7.80 -7.71
N ALA A 48 4.37 7.09 -8.78
CA ALA A 48 4.67 7.54 -10.14
C ALA A 48 3.89 8.80 -10.50
N ARG A 49 2.59 8.86 -10.19
CA ARG A 49 1.75 10.05 -10.40
C ARG A 49 2.16 11.24 -9.52
N ALA A 50 2.75 10.98 -8.36
CA ALA A 50 3.36 12.00 -7.50
C ALA A 50 4.67 12.55 -8.07
N GLY A 51 5.34 11.83 -8.99
CA GLY A 51 6.57 12.25 -9.66
C GLY A 51 7.81 11.43 -9.30
N ALA A 52 7.68 10.35 -8.54
CA ALA A 52 8.80 9.49 -8.16
C ALA A 52 9.27 8.58 -9.33
N GLU A 53 10.54 8.20 -9.30
CA GLU A 53 11.12 7.18 -10.14
C GLU A 53 10.92 5.81 -9.48
N VAL A 54 10.00 5.00 -10.02
CA VAL A 54 9.47 3.79 -9.38
C VAL A 54 9.73 2.55 -10.21
N TRP A 55 10.23 1.50 -9.58
CA TRP A 55 10.26 0.12 -10.07
C TRP A 55 9.25 -0.72 -9.29
N HIS A 56 8.48 -1.51 -10.00
CA HIS A 56 7.62 -2.52 -9.38
C HIS A 56 8.24 -3.90 -9.55
N ALA A 57 8.42 -4.61 -8.44
CA ALA A 57 8.78 -6.01 -8.43
C ALA A 57 7.63 -6.85 -7.87
N GLY A 58 7.38 -7.99 -8.50
CA GLY A 58 6.31 -8.89 -8.11
C GLY A 58 6.01 -9.93 -9.17
N MET A 59 4.91 -10.65 -8.96
CA MET A 59 4.50 -11.72 -9.87
C MET A 59 3.03 -11.61 -10.26
N ILE A 60 2.74 -11.88 -11.54
CA ILE A 60 1.39 -12.01 -12.09
C ILE A 60 1.24 -13.36 -12.81
N GLY A 61 0.02 -13.80 -13.00
CA GLY A 61 -0.31 -14.87 -13.90
C GLY A 61 -0.47 -14.38 -15.35
N GLY A 62 -0.68 -15.29 -16.28
CA GLY A 62 -0.99 -14.93 -17.67
C GLY A 62 -2.29 -14.12 -17.83
N ASP A 63 -3.16 -14.12 -16.83
CA ASP A 63 -4.39 -13.35 -16.75
C ASP A 63 -4.17 -11.90 -16.23
N GLY A 64 -2.96 -11.56 -15.78
CA GLY A 64 -2.63 -10.26 -15.16
C GLY A 64 -1.99 -9.22 -16.09
N GLU A 65 -1.90 -9.44 -17.39
CA GLU A 65 -1.21 -8.55 -18.34
C GLU A 65 -1.74 -7.11 -18.29
N MET A 66 -3.04 -6.93 -18.04
CA MET A 66 -3.62 -5.60 -17.88
C MET A 66 -3.00 -4.79 -16.72
N LEU A 67 -2.56 -5.46 -15.64
CA LEU A 67 -1.93 -4.81 -14.48
C LEU A 67 -0.54 -4.29 -14.83
N LYS A 68 0.22 -5.08 -15.62
CA LYS A 68 1.53 -4.67 -16.13
C LYS A 68 1.40 -3.47 -17.07
N THR A 69 0.49 -3.55 -18.04
CA THR A 69 0.19 -2.44 -18.96
C THR A 69 -0.18 -1.17 -18.19
N LEU A 70 -1.04 -1.30 -17.17
CA LEU A 70 -1.42 -0.16 -16.33
C LEU A 70 -0.23 0.46 -15.58
N CYS A 71 0.70 -0.37 -15.07
CA CYS A 71 1.95 0.13 -14.46
C CYS A 71 2.75 0.96 -15.48
N GLU A 72 2.95 0.42 -16.69
CA GLU A 72 3.73 1.06 -17.76
C GLU A 72 3.11 2.38 -18.23
N GLU A 73 1.79 2.41 -18.42
CA GLU A 73 1.03 3.63 -18.76
C GLU A 73 1.13 4.74 -17.71
N ASN A 74 1.37 4.37 -16.45
CA ASN A 74 1.58 5.31 -15.36
C ASN A 74 3.08 5.64 -15.10
N GLY A 75 3.99 5.15 -15.95
CA GLY A 75 5.41 5.45 -15.83
C GLY A 75 6.15 4.61 -14.78
N VAL A 76 5.55 3.53 -14.29
CA VAL A 76 6.20 2.57 -13.40
C VAL A 76 7.07 1.62 -14.21
N ASN A 77 8.32 1.44 -13.82
CA ASN A 77 9.22 0.48 -14.47
C ASN A 77 8.86 -0.95 -14.04
N THR A 78 8.53 -1.80 -15.02
CA THR A 78 8.06 -3.19 -14.83
C THR A 78 9.14 -4.25 -15.10
N GLN A 79 10.41 -3.88 -15.16
CA GLN A 79 11.54 -4.79 -15.44
C GLN A 79 11.55 -6.01 -14.52
N PHE A 80 11.12 -5.85 -13.27
CA PHE A 80 11.09 -6.91 -12.26
C PHE A 80 9.70 -7.49 -12.02
N LEU A 81 8.76 -7.25 -12.93
CA LEU A 81 7.47 -7.91 -12.91
C LEU A 81 7.53 -9.18 -13.75
N ARG A 82 7.28 -10.35 -13.14
CA ARG A 82 7.33 -11.65 -13.81
C ARG A 82 5.95 -12.25 -14.01
N THR A 83 5.74 -12.78 -15.21
CA THR A 83 4.57 -13.61 -15.50
C THR A 83 4.91 -15.09 -15.24
N ILE A 84 4.09 -15.76 -14.44
CA ILE A 84 4.26 -17.18 -14.08
C ILE A 84 3.02 -18.01 -14.45
N SER A 85 3.07 -19.33 -14.28
CA SER A 85 1.96 -20.24 -14.58
C SER A 85 0.83 -20.21 -13.55
N GLU A 86 1.06 -19.65 -12.36
CA GLU A 86 0.02 -19.45 -11.35
C GLU A 86 -0.95 -18.34 -11.79
N ARG A 87 -2.19 -18.34 -11.29
CA ARG A 87 -3.11 -17.24 -11.50
C ARG A 87 -2.65 -15.98 -10.76
N THR A 88 -2.96 -14.84 -11.33
CA THR A 88 -2.79 -13.54 -10.65
C THR A 88 -3.53 -13.54 -9.32
N GLY A 89 -2.98 -12.86 -8.33
CA GLY A 89 -3.69 -12.57 -7.08
C GLY A 89 -5.03 -11.90 -7.38
N ASN A 90 -6.04 -12.21 -6.60
CA ASN A 90 -7.35 -11.62 -6.86
C ASN A 90 -8.18 -11.45 -5.58
N ALA A 91 -9.13 -10.53 -5.65
CA ALA A 91 -10.17 -10.36 -4.66
C ALA A 91 -11.53 -10.68 -5.29
N ILE A 92 -12.37 -11.44 -4.59
CA ILE A 92 -13.80 -11.53 -4.87
C ILE A 92 -14.49 -10.58 -3.91
N ILE A 93 -15.09 -9.53 -4.44
CA ILE A 93 -15.72 -8.47 -3.66
C ILE A 93 -17.22 -8.50 -3.92
N GLN A 94 -17.99 -8.84 -2.91
CA GLN A 94 -19.43 -8.73 -2.92
C GLN A 94 -19.82 -7.31 -2.49
N ILE A 95 -20.64 -6.62 -3.27
CA ILE A 95 -21.10 -5.26 -3.00
C ILE A 95 -22.62 -5.28 -3.01
N SER A 96 -23.23 -5.04 -1.84
CA SER A 96 -24.69 -5.00 -1.72
C SER A 96 -25.26 -3.66 -2.21
N ALA A 97 -26.56 -3.65 -2.49
CA ALA A 97 -27.31 -2.44 -2.85
C ALA A 97 -27.22 -1.32 -1.78
N GLU A 98 -26.96 -1.70 -0.52
CA GLU A 98 -26.77 -0.78 0.61
C GLU A 98 -25.33 -0.26 0.73
N GLY A 99 -24.41 -0.72 -0.15
CA GLY A 99 -23.00 -0.33 -0.14
C GLY A 99 -22.14 -1.10 0.86
N GLN A 100 -22.67 -2.16 1.50
CA GLN A 100 -21.86 -3.07 2.30
C GLN A 100 -20.99 -3.94 1.41
N ASN A 101 -19.82 -4.33 1.88
CA ASN A 101 -18.95 -5.25 1.14
C ASN A 101 -18.51 -6.46 1.98
N SER A 102 -18.16 -7.53 1.28
CA SER A 102 -17.50 -8.71 1.83
C SER A 102 -16.43 -9.15 0.84
N ILE A 103 -15.20 -9.37 1.32
CA ILE A 103 -14.03 -9.56 0.49
C ILE A 103 -13.38 -10.90 0.80
N ILE A 104 -13.11 -11.69 -0.26
CA ILE A 104 -12.32 -12.92 -0.19
C ILE A 104 -11.06 -12.69 -1.02
N LEU A 105 -9.89 -12.82 -0.39
CA LEU A 105 -8.60 -12.67 -1.05
C LEU A 105 -8.02 -14.03 -1.44
N TYR A 106 -7.49 -14.12 -2.66
CA TYR A 106 -6.64 -15.20 -3.11
C TYR A 106 -5.28 -14.64 -3.52
N GLY A 107 -4.23 -15.04 -2.82
CA GLY A 107 -2.88 -14.50 -3.03
C GLY A 107 -2.28 -14.84 -4.40
N GLY A 108 -2.58 -16.02 -4.95
CA GLY A 108 -2.13 -16.44 -6.29
C GLY A 108 -0.63 -16.23 -6.52
N ALA A 109 -0.28 -15.60 -7.62
CA ALA A 109 1.10 -15.29 -8.01
C ALA A 109 1.84 -14.44 -6.97
N ASN A 110 1.14 -13.58 -6.21
CA ASN A 110 1.76 -12.77 -5.15
C ASN A 110 2.44 -13.61 -4.05
N GLN A 111 2.03 -14.88 -3.89
CA GLN A 111 2.56 -15.82 -2.90
C GLN A 111 3.61 -16.78 -3.49
N LYS A 112 4.19 -16.46 -4.66
CA LYS A 112 5.13 -17.32 -5.38
C LYS A 112 6.52 -16.68 -5.57
N ASN A 113 6.82 -15.63 -4.83
CA ASN A 113 8.16 -15.05 -4.84
C ASN A 113 9.14 -16.04 -4.22
N SER A 114 10.24 -16.32 -4.91
CA SER A 114 11.33 -17.12 -4.36
C SER A 114 12.45 -16.20 -3.85
N ARG A 115 13.24 -16.70 -2.89
CA ARG A 115 14.38 -15.93 -2.37
C ARG A 115 15.40 -15.61 -3.46
N GLU A 116 15.62 -16.54 -4.39
CA GLU A 116 16.49 -16.32 -5.55
C GLU A 116 16.00 -15.17 -6.43
N PHE A 117 14.67 -15.02 -6.58
CA PHE A 117 14.11 -13.89 -7.31
C PHE A 117 14.26 -12.59 -6.54
N VAL A 118 14.01 -12.62 -5.22
CA VAL A 118 14.26 -11.45 -4.35
C VAL A 118 15.70 -11.00 -4.45
N ASP A 119 16.66 -11.93 -4.36
CA ASP A 119 18.10 -11.64 -4.48
C ASP A 119 18.46 -10.99 -5.82
N GLN A 120 17.96 -11.55 -6.93
CA GLN A 120 18.16 -11.00 -8.28
C GLN A 120 17.63 -9.57 -8.42
N VAL A 121 16.43 -9.30 -7.87
CA VAL A 121 15.87 -7.95 -7.88
C VAL A 121 16.73 -7.00 -7.06
N LEU A 122 17.08 -7.40 -5.83
CA LEU A 122 17.83 -6.56 -4.91
C LEU A 122 19.29 -6.34 -5.34
N GLU A 123 19.86 -7.17 -6.24
CA GLU A 123 21.20 -6.92 -6.81
C GLU A 123 21.30 -5.59 -7.55
N GLU A 124 20.20 -5.11 -8.12
CA GLU A 124 20.16 -3.85 -8.88
C GLU A 124 19.98 -2.60 -7.99
N PHE A 125 19.75 -2.78 -6.69
CA PHE A 125 19.48 -1.70 -5.73
C PHE A 125 20.47 -1.72 -4.56
N GLY A 126 20.59 -0.59 -3.86
CA GLY A 126 21.53 -0.49 -2.76
C GLY A 126 21.40 0.80 -1.97
N LYS A 127 22.52 1.23 -1.38
CA LYS A 127 22.55 2.42 -0.53
C LYS A 127 22.04 3.67 -1.27
N GLY A 128 21.05 4.32 -0.67
CA GLY A 128 20.40 5.51 -1.23
C GLY A 128 19.11 5.21 -1.98
N ASP A 129 18.82 3.93 -2.25
CA ASP A 129 17.52 3.50 -2.78
C ASP A 129 16.55 3.15 -1.64
N VAL A 130 15.26 3.13 -1.95
CA VAL A 130 14.17 2.81 -1.03
C VAL A 130 13.53 1.50 -1.44
N LEU A 131 13.26 0.63 -0.46
CA LEU A 131 12.44 -0.57 -0.63
C LEU A 131 11.12 -0.36 0.09
N LEU A 132 10.05 -0.21 -0.68
CA LEU A 132 8.67 -0.14 -0.19
C LEU A 132 8.04 -1.53 -0.23
N LEU A 133 7.42 -1.93 0.89
CA LEU A 133 6.83 -3.25 1.10
C LEU A 133 5.43 -3.12 1.69
N GLN A 134 4.56 -4.07 1.34
CA GLN A 134 3.26 -4.28 1.98
C GLN A 134 3.15 -5.76 2.39
N ASN A 135 2.15 -6.10 3.22
CA ASN A 135 1.97 -7.46 3.69
C ASN A 135 0.98 -8.27 2.81
N GLU A 136 1.14 -8.17 1.49
CA GLU A 136 0.33 -8.93 0.53
C GLU A 136 1.15 -9.91 -0.33
N VAL A 137 2.46 -9.97 -0.12
CA VAL A 137 3.38 -10.91 -0.80
C VAL A 137 4.09 -11.79 0.22
N ASN A 138 4.55 -12.98 -0.20
CA ASN A 138 5.36 -13.83 0.66
C ASN A 138 6.81 -13.32 0.77
N GLU A 139 7.63 -13.94 1.64
CA GLU A 139 9.05 -13.63 1.89
C GLU A 139 9.32 -12.22 2.47
N LEU A 140 8.30 -11.58 3.07
CA LEU A 140 8.41 -10.22 3.63
C LEU A 140 9.57 -10.07 4.65
N PRO A 141 9.73 -10.97 5.66
CA PRO A 141 10.87 -10.87 6.60
C PRO A 141 12.23 -11.00 5.91
N TYR A 142 12.32 -11.82 4.85
CA TYR A 142 13.52 -11.99 4.06
C TYR A 142 13.86 -10.72 3.28
N MET A 143 12.88 -10.11 2.60
CA MET A 143 13.05 -8.86 1.84
C MET A 143 13.54 -7.72 2.73
N ILE A 144 12.97 -7.58 3.94
CA ILE A 144 13.41 -6.58 4.94
C ILE A 144 14.88 -6.82 5.30
N SER A 145 15.24 -8.07 5.59
CA SER A 145 16.60 -8.42 5.99
C SER A 145 17.63 -8.16 4.89
N GLU A 146 17.35 -8.59 3.66
CA GLU A 146 18.28 -8.44 2.55
C GLU A 146 18.39 -6.99 2.06
N GLY A 147 17.26 -6.25 1.99
CA GLY A 147 17.26 -4.82 1.70
C GLY A 147 18.07 -4.02 2.71
N TYR A 148 17.93 -4.33 4.00
CA TYR A 148 18.71 -3.70 5.06
C TYR A 148 20.22 -3.98 4.92
N LYS A 149 20.63 -5.23 4.62
CA LYS A 149 22.04 -5.58 4.36
C LYS A 149 22.66 -4.80 3.20
N LYS A 150 21.86 -4.49 2.19
CA LYS A 150 22.28 -3.67 1.04
C LYS A 150 22.30 -2.16 1.33
N GLY A 151 21.87 -1.75 2.54
CA GLY A 151 21.86 -0.36 2.96
C GLY A 151 20.71 0.46 2.36
N MET A 152 19.65 -0.21 1.88
CA MET A 152 18.43 0.46 1.43
C MET A 152 17.65 1.04 2.61
N GLN A 153 16.86 2.07 2.35
CA GLN A 153 15.86 2.55 3.30
C GLN A 153 14.61 1.67 3.17
N ILE A 154 14.26 0.94 4.23
CA ILE A 154 13.10 0.06 4.23
C ILE A 154 11.89 0.86 4.70
N VAL A 155 10.85 0.90 3.88
CA VAL A 155 9.54 1.47 4.19
C VAL A 155 8.51 0.35 4.18
N LEU A 156 7.74 0.23 5.25
CA LEU A 156 6.76 -0.83 5.41
C LEU A 156 5.35 -0.23 5.63
N ASN A 157 4.40 -0.67 4.81
CA ASN A 157 2.98 -0.57 5.11
C ASN A 157 2.49 -1.98 5.52
N PRO A 158 2.33 -2.30 6.81
CA PRO A 158 2.09 -3.66 7.29
C PRO A 158 0.65 -4.15 7.05
N SER A 159 -0.02 -3.63 6.05
CA SER A 159 -1.41 -3.93 5.72
C SER A 159 -1.51 -5.06 4.66
N PRO A 160 -2.42 -6.03 4.85
CA PRO A 160 -3.20 -6.30 6.05
C PRO A 160 -2.33 -6.83 7.20
N PHE A 161 -2.58 -6.37 8.42
CA PHE A 161 -1.81 -6.82 9.58
C PHE A 161 -2.16 -8.28 9.93
N ASN A 162 -1.14 -9.13 10.07
CA ASN A 162 -1.28 -10.53 10.47
C ASN A 162 0.01 -11.03 11.17
N GLU A 163 0.08 -12.32 11.46
CA GLU A 163 1.19 -12.96 12.19
C GLU A 163 2.55 -12.77 11.49
N ILE A 164 2.60 -12.64 10.15
CA ILE A 164 3.86 -12.45 9.39
C ILE A 164 4.56 -11.16 9.84
N ILE A 165 3.81 -10.13 10.19
CA ILE A 165 4.40 -8.86 10.67
C ILE A 165 5.16 -9.07 11.98
N THR A 166 4.73 -10.00 12.84
CA THR A 166 5.44 -10.31 14.09
C THR A 166 6.76 -11.04 13.87
N GLU A 167 6.96 -11.65 12.70
CA GLU A 167 8.21 -12.28 12.29
C GLU A 167 9.21 -11.27 11.70
N CYS A 168 8.75 -10.06 11.36
CA CYS A 168 9.58 -9.02 10.79
C CYS A 168 10.45 -8.34 11.85
N ASP A 169 11.74 -8.18 11.57
CA ASP A 169 12.64 -7.39 12.40
C ASP A 169 12.44 -5.88 12.11
N LEU A 170 11.51 -5.25 12.83
CA LEU A 170 11.18 -3.83 12.67
C LEU A 170 12.34 -2.89 13.02
N SER A 171 13.38 -3.36 13.72
CA SER A 171 14.59 -2.56 13.97
C SER A 171 15.37 -2.24 12.68
N LYS A 172 15.12 -3.00 11.59
CA LYS A 172 15.68 -2.80 10.25
C LYS A 172 14.83 -1.90 9.37
N VAL A 173 13.60 -1.59 9.81
CA VAL A 173 12.67 -0.73 9.06
C VAL A 173 12.97 0.73 9.39
N SER A 174 13.07 1.56 8.35
CA SER A 174 13.37 2.99 8.48
C SER A 174 12.11 3.80 8.75
N MET A 175 10.98 3.37 8.18
CA MET A 175 9.69 4.03 8.30
C MET A 175 8.55 3.02 8.17
N ILE A 176 7.50 3.21 8.97
CA ILE A 176 6.25 2.45 8.87
C ILE A 176 5.07 3.41 8.65
N LEU A 177 4.16 3.01 7.75
CA LEU A 177 2.90 3.73 7.52
C LEU A 177 1.76 2.83 7.95
N ILE A 178 0.99 3.28 8.92
CA ILE A 178 -0.10 2.51 9.56
C ILE A 178 -1.35 3.37 9.71
N ASN A 179 -2.49 2.71 9.85
CA ASN A 179 -3.73 3.34 10.28
C ASN A 179 -4.03 3.02 11.76
N GLU A 180 -5.14 3.54 12.30
CA GLU A 180 -5.55 3.32 13.70
C GLU A 180 -5.74 1.82 14.02
N ILE A 181 -6.25 1.02 13.05
CA ILE A 181 -6.49 -0.42 13.24
C ILE A 181 -5.16 -1.17 13.34
N GLU A 182 -4.25 -0.92 12.43
CA GLU A 182 -2.92 -1.53 12.41
C GLU A 182 -2.09 -1.09 13.62
N GLY A 183 -2.22 0.19 14.02
CA GLY A 183 -1.64 0.71 15.25
C GLY A 183 -2.13 -0.03 16.49
N TYR A 184 -3.44 -0.27 16.59
CA TYR A 184 -4.01 -1.10 17.65
C TYR A 184 -3.49 -2.54 17.59
N GLN A 185 -3.44 -3.16 16.42
CA GLN A 185 -2.96 -4.53 16.26
C GLN A 185 -1.49 -4.68 16.64
N MET A 186 -0.67 -3.65 16.43
CA MET A 186 0.74 -3.63 16.83
C MET A 186 0.95 -3.41 18.33
N THR A 187 0.14 -2.55 18.95
CA THR A 187 0.45 -2.00 20.28
C THR A 187 -0.55 -2.38 21.36
N GLY A 188 -1.75 -2.82 20.97
CA GLY A 188 -2.90 -3.02 21.88
C GLY A 188 -3.46 -1.70 22.44
N ARG A 189 -3.13 -0.55 21.84
CA ARG A 189 -3.60 0.78 22.25
C ARG A 189 -4.57 1.34 21.22
N GLU A 190 -5.61 2.05 21.68
CA GLU A 190 -6.60 2.69 20.81
C GLU A 190 -6.29 4.19 20.59
N ASP A 191 -5.73 4.84 21.61
CA ASP A 191 -5.38 6.26 21.54
C ASP A 191 -4.15 6.48 20.63
N PRO A 192 -4.22 7.39 19.63
CA PRO A 192 -3.14 7.64 18.70
C PRO A 192 -1.80 8.01 19.36
N GLU A 193 -1.83 8.81 20.44
CA GLU A 193 -0.61 9.19 21.17
C GLU A 193 -0.03 7.99 21.92
N GLU A 194 -0.87 7.14 22.51
CA GLU A 194 -0.40 5.91 23.16
C GLU A 194 0.19 4.92 22.14
N ILE A 195 -0.40 4.80 20.93
CA ILE A 195 0.15 4.00 19.83
C ILE A 195 1.56 4.49 19.49
N LEU A 196 1.71 5.80 19.22
CA LEU A 196 2.98 6.38 18.84
C LEU A 196 4.03 6.25 19.94
N ASN A 197 3.65 6.49 21.20
CA ASN A 197 4.56 6.36 22.33
C ASN A 197 5.03 4.93 22.57
N THR A 198 4.13 3.94 22.41
CA THR A 198 4.49 2.52 22.51
C THR A 198 5.49 2.14 21.42
N ILE A 199 5.24 2.52 20.17
CA ILE A 199 6.18 2.24 19.06
C ILE A 199 7.53 2.96 19.28
N ALA A 200 7.52 4.21 19.75
CA ALA A 200 8.75 4.94 20.02
C ALA A 200 9.61 4.31 21.13
N GLN A 201 8.97 3.70 22.13
CA GLN A 201 9.69 2.98 23.19
C GLN A 201 10.34 1.70 22.71
N GLU A 202 9.62 0.92 21.86
CA GLU A 202 10.13 -0.35 21.34
C GLU A 202 11.12 -0.15 20.19
N TYR A 203 10.88 0.84 19.33
CA TYR A 203 11.65 1.12 18.11
C TYR A 203 12.05 2.59 18.00
N PRO A 204 13.00 3.10 18.82
CA PRO A 204 13.31 4.54 18.94
C PRO A 204 13.79 5.22 17.65
N LYS A 205 14.25 4.44 16.67
CA LYS A 205 14.73 4.93 15.36
C LYS A 205 13.69 4.86 14.25
N LEU A 206 12.60 4.14 14.48
CA LEU A 206 11.55 3.93 13.50
C LEU A 206 10.74 5.23 13.33
N LYS A 207 10.65 5.71 12.10
CA LYS A 207 9.71 6.78 11.76
C LYS A 207 8.33 6.19 11.56
N VAL A 208 7.31 6.86 12.06
CA VAL A 208 5.93 6.41 11.97
C VAL A 208 5.08 7.46 11.28
N VAL A 209 4.27 7.03 10.33
CA VAL A 209 3.16 7.82 9.80
C VAL A 209 1.87 7.10 10.20
N LEU A 210 1.09 7.72 11.07
CA LEU A 210 -0.18 7.20 11.55
C LEU A 210 -1.31 7.98 10.90
N THR A 211 -2.11 7.32 10.05
CA THR A 211 -3.31 7.90 9.45
C THR A 211 -4.52 7.70 10.37
N LEU A 212 -5.31 8.74 10.51
CA LEU A 212 -6.47 8.85 11.44
C LEU A 212 -7.78 9.06 10.68
N GLY A 213 -7.88 8.53 9.45
CA GLY A 213 -9.04 8.68 8.59
C GLY A 213 -9.42 10.16 8.39
N GLU A 214 -10.66 10.51 8.71
CA GLU A 214 -11.19 11.86 8.55
C GLU A 214 -10.58 12.89 9.51
N LYS A 215 -9.83 12.48 10.52
CA LYS A 215 -9.14 13.38 11.44
C LYS A 215 -7.82 13.90 10.87
N GLY A 216 -7.17 13.13 9.98
CA GLY A 216 -5.89 13.52 9.38
C GLY A 216 -4.79 12.48 9.54
N ALA A 217 -3.54 12.93 9.77
CA ALA A 217 -2.41 12.05 9.97
C ALA A 217 -1.34 12.68 10.86
N VAL A 218 -0.55 11.82 11.52
CA VAL A 218 0.58 12.22 12.37
C VAL A 218 1.85 11.58 11.82
N PHE A 219 2.91 12.37 11.70
CA PHE A 219 4.28 11.88 11.52
C PHE A 219 5.02 11.91 12.84
N MET A 220 5.81 10.88 13.12
CA MET A 220 6.68 10.78 14.28
C MET A 220 8.10 10.39 13.87
N SER A 221 9.10 11.09 14.42
CA SER A 221 10.52 10.72 14.30
C SER A 221 11.25 11.13 15.58
N GLY A 222 11.62 10.16 16.41
CA GLY A 222 12.14 10.45 17.75
C GLY A 222 11.13 11.26 18.58
N GLU A 223 11.52 12.47 19.00
CA GLU A 223 10.65 13.39 19.76
C GLU A 223 9.77 14.28 18.85
N GLU A 224 10.10 14.35 17.57
CA GLU A 224 9.33 15.14 16.61
C GLU A 224 7.94 14.55 16.41
N ARG A 225 6.93 15.40 16.48
CA ARG A 225 5.52 15.08 16.18
C ARG A 225 4.96 16.16 15.27
N VAL A 226 4.47 15.77 14.11
CA VAL A 226 3.82 16.70 13.17
C VAL A 226 2.43 16.15 12.87
N PHE A 227 1.40 16.92 13.13
CA PHE A 227 0.02 16.60 12.81
C PHE A 227 -0.46 17.44 11.62
N CYS A 228 -1.18 16.80 10.70
CA CYS A 228 -1.86 17.46 9.60
C CYS A 228 -3.35 17.03 9.61
N PRO A 229 -4.31 17.96 9.73
CA PRO A 229 -5.72 17.62 9.69
C PRO A 229 -6.14 17.18 8.29
N ALA A 230 -7.13 16.29 8.20
CA ALA A 230 -7.73 15.91 6.93
C ALA A 230 -8.49 17.09 6.32
N ARG A 231 -8.55 17.09 4.98
CA ARG A 231 -9.40 18.03 4.25
C ARG A 231 -10.83 17.46 4.19
N SER A 232 -11.80 18.23 4.66
CA SER A 232 -13.20 17.82 4.62
C SER A 232 -13.70 17.79 3.17
N VAL A 233 -14.10 16.61 2.70
CA VAL A 233 -14.67 16.38 1.36
C VAL A 233 -15.82 15.38 1.47
N LYS A 234 -16.71 15.37 0.47
CA LYS A 234 -17.73 14.33 0.38
C LYS A 234 -17.11 13.09 -0.26
N ALA A 235 -16.85 12.06 0.52
CA ALA A 235 -16.34 10.80 0.01
C ALA A 235 -17.38 10.10 -0.89
N VAL A 236 -16.88 9.56 -2.00
CA VAL A 236 -17.63 8.71 -2.95
C VAL A 236 -17.17 7.28 -2.81
N ASP A 237 -15.83 7.08 -2.70
CA ASP A 237 -15.19 5.78 -2.56
C ASP A 237 -13.87 5.98 -1.80
N THR A 238 -13.63 5.20 -0.75
CA THR A 238 -12.40 5.30 0.06
C THR A 238 -11.33 4.31 -0.35
N THR A 239 -11.57 3.50 -1.38
CA THR A 239 -10.61 2.53 -1.91
C THR A 239 -9.34 3.24 -2.36
N ALA A 240 -8.19 2.67 -2.02
CA ALA A 240 -6.86 3.21 -2.31
C ALA A 240 -6.54 4.62 -1.73
N ALA A 241 -7.36 5.15 -0.80
CA ALA A 241 -7.04 6.42 -0.13
C ALA A 241 -5.71 6.34 0.64
N GLY A 242 -5.50 5.25 1.40
CA GLY A 242 -4.26 4.98 2.12
C GLY A 242 -3.07 4.77 1.19
N ASP A 243 -3.26 4.09 0.05
CA ASP A 243 -2.21 3.86 -0.95
C ASP A 243 -1.82 5.18 -1.63
N THR A 244 -2.82 6.02 -1.96
CA THR A 244 -2.60 7.37 -2.48
C THR A 244 -1.82 8.21 -1.50
N PHE A 245 -2.26 8.22 -0.23
CA PHE A 245 -1.55 8.92 0.84
C PHE A 245 -0.09 8.46 0.94
N THR A 246 0.14 7.15 0.96
CA THR A 246 1.48 6.54 1.06
C THR A 246 2.38 7.01 -0.08
N GLY A 247 1.93 6.93 -1.33
CA GLY A 247 2.72 7.32 -2.49
C GLY A 247 3.10 8.81 -2.48
N TYR A 248 2.13 9.69 -2.21
CA TYR A 248 2.36 11.14 -2.17
C TYR A 248 3.20 11.57 -0.96
N PHE A 249 3.00 10.94 0.20
CA PHE A 249 3.83 11.19 1.37
C PHE A 249 5.29 10.83 1.12
N LEU A 250 5.53 9.64 0.61
CA LEU A 250 6.89 9.15 0.37
C LEU A 250 7.62 10.00 -0.66
N GLU A 251 6.98 10.33 -1.78
CA GLU A 251 7.61 11.18 -2.79
C GLU A 251 8.03 12.52 -2.21
N GLU A 252 7.13 13.25 -1.56
CA GLU A 252 7.41 14.58 -1.01
C GLU A 252 8.43 14.52 0.14
N TYR A 253 8.31 13.53 1.03
CA TYR A 253 9.21 13.38 2.17
C TYR A 253 10.63 13.01 1.75
N LEU A 254 10.77 12.07 0.83
CA LEU A 254 12.06 11.57 0.37
C LEU A 254 12.80 12.59 -0.52
N SER A 255 12.06 13.43 -1.25
CA SER A 255 12.62 14.49 -2.09
C SER A 255 13.00 15.75 -1.30
N GLY A 256 12.24 16.10 -0.27
CA GLY A 256 12.38 17.37 0.46
C GLY A 256 12.74 17.26 1.94
N GLY A 257 12.57 16.09 2.56
CA GLY A 257 12.84 15.85 3.97
C GLY A 257 11.92 16.59 4.96
N ASN A 258 10.84 17.23 4.47
CA ASN A 258 9.93 18.03 5.29
C ASN A 258 8.63 17.25 5.55
N ALA A 259 8.45 16.79 6.79
CA ALA A 259 7.30 15.97 7.19
C ALA A 259 5.97 16.73 7.09
N GLU A 260 5.94 18.02 7.43
CA GLU A 260 4.72 18.83 7.35
C GLU A 260 4.22 18.96 5.92
N LYS A 261 5.11 19.32 5.00
CA LYS A 261 4.76 19.39 3.56
C LYS A 261 4.33 18.04 3.01
N ALA A 262 5.03 16.97 3.40
CA ALA A 262 4.70 15.62 2.96
C ALA A 262 3.30 15.19 3.45
N LEU A 263 2.97 15.45 4.71
CA LEU A 263 1.62 15.19 5.25
C LEU A 263 0.56 16.03 4.53
N GLN A 264 0.81 17.32 4.31
CA GLN A 264 -0.12 18.21 3.60
C GLN A 264 -0.40 17.71 2.19
N MET A 265 0.65 17.34 1.43
CA MET A 265 0.53 16.84 0.07
C MET A 265 -0.21 15.50 0.03
N ALA A 266 0.14 14.56 0.93
CA ALA A 266 -0.49 13.26 1.00
C ALA A 266 -1.97 13.35 1.38
N THR A 267 -2.29 14.16 2.39
CA THR A 267 -3.68 14.40 2.82
C THR A 267 -4.51 15.01 1.71
N LEU A 268 -3.94 15.98 0.97
CA LEU A 268 -4.61 16.61 -0.17
C LEU A 268 -4.85 15.61 -1.31
N ALA A 269 -3.84 14.80 -1.67
CA ALA A 269 -3.98 13.78 -2.71
C ALA A 269 -5.03 12.71 -2.32
N ALA A 270 -4.99 12.22 -1.09
CA ALA A 270 -5.99 11.29 -0.58
C ALA A 270 -7.40 11.90 -0.59
N SER A 271 -7.54 13.20 -0.26
CA SER A 271 -8.83 13.89 -0.32
C SER A 271 -9.39 13.98 -1.73
N VAL A 272 -8.54 14.11 -2.75
CA VAL A 272 -8.97 14.06 -4.16
C VAL A 272 -9.39 12.64 -4.53
N ALA A 273 -8.58 11.64 -4.17
CA ALA A 273 -8.87 10.24 -4.47
C ALA A 273 -10.23 9.80 -3.95
N VAL A 274 -10.57 10.08 -2.70
CA VAL A 274 -11.85 9.64 -2.11
C VAL A 274 -13.10 10.28 -2.74
N THR A 275 -12.95 11.32 -3.57
CA THR A 275 -14.07 11.92 -4.33
C THR A 275 -14.35 11.20 -5.65
N ARG A 276 -13.57 10.17 -6.00
CA ARG A 276 -13.63 9.43 -7.28
C ARG A 276 -13.90 7.96 -7.00
N LYS A 277 -14.47 7.24 -7.96
CA LYS A 277 -14.67 5.79 -7.89
C LYS A 277 -13.42 5.02 -8.28
N GLY A 278 -13.24 3.85 -7.66
CA GLY A 278 -12.24 2.85 -7.99
C GLY A 278 -10.90 3.06 -7.28
N ALA A 279 -10.04 2.05 -7.33
CA ALA A 279 -8.74 2.04 -6.68
C ALA A 279 -7.71 2.89 -7.45
N SER A 280 -6.93 2.28 -8.34
CA SER A 280 -5.90 2.97 -9.13
C SER A 280 -6.44 4.11 -10.01
N ALA A 281 -7.71 4.00 -10.45
CA ALA A 281 -8.37 5.03 -11.27
C ALA A 281 -8.62 6.33 -10.48
N SER A 282 -8.85 6.25 -9.17
CA SER A 282 -9.13 7.40 -8.32
C SER A 282 -7.89 8.24 -8.00
N ILE A 283 -6.70 7.64 -8.06
CA ILE A 283 -5.43 8.28 -7.70
C ILE A 283 -5.18 9.50 -8.58
N PRO A 284 -5.04 10.72 -8.03
CA PRO A 284 -4.80 11.92 -8.84
C PRO A 284 -3.40 11.93 -9.46
N TRP A 285 -3.22 12.71 -10.51
CA TRP A 285 -1.91 13.15 -10.97
C TRP A 285 -1.43 14.35 -10.15
N ARG A 286 -0.10 14.55 -10.06
CA ARG A 286 0.51 15.66 -9.29
C ARG A 286 -0.10 17.03 -9.61
N ASN A 287 -0.40 17.31 -10.87
CA ASN A 287 -0.98 18.57 -11.32
C ASN A 287 -2.45 18.78 -10.91
N GLU A 288 -3.15 17.75 -10.48
CA GLU A 288 -4.52 17.80 -9.96
C GLU A 288 -4.56 18.07 -8.44
N VAL A 289 -3.44 17.87 -7.74
CA VAL A 289 -3.30 18.08 -6.29
C VAL A 289 -2.91 19.54 -6.03
N LYS A 290 -3.90 20.39 -5.66
CA LYS A 290 -3.74 21.85 -5.51
C LYS A 290 -4.33 22.36 -4.21
#